data_e5de17f61666d54f6f2fde71596b2255
#
_entry.id   e5de17f61666d54f6f2fde71596b2255
#
_cell.length_a   1.000
_cell.length_b   1.000
_cell.length_c   1.000
_cell.angle_alpha   90.00
_cell.angle_beta   90.00
_cell.angle_gamma   90.00
#
_symmetry.space_group_name_H-M   'P 1'
#
loop_
_entity.id
_entity.type
_entity.pdbx_description
1 polymer ?
#
loop_
_entity_poly.entity_id
_entity_poly.type
_entity_poly.pdbx_seq_one_letter_code
_entity_poly.pdbx_strand_id
1 'polypeptide(L)'
;MGKFRSYMAIDMGTSCTLVYTRAKGVLLNEPSIVAQDTFTEKIVAVGEEAKRMLGRTPGNIKAKSPLENGVIADYPSTEKMLDYFIHKTAGKTFFKPDVVFCVPSRATQVQNRALVLAAQTAGAHSVFLIEQPLAAALGSGFDIGAPGGNMVVDI
;
A
#
# COMPACT_ATOMS: atom_id res chain seq x y z
N MET A 1 5.22 15.43 -20.19
CA MET A 1 4.76 15.03 -18.84
C MET A 1 3.51 15.82 -18.52
N GLY A 2 2.35 15.17 -18.47
CA GLY A 2 1.06 15.84 -18.30
C GLY A 2 0.91 16.52 -16.93
N LYS A 3 0.65 17.79 -16.92
CA LYS A 3 0.50 18.70 -15.77
C LYS A 3 -0.66 18.36 -14.81
N PHE A 4 -1.39 17.26 -15.00
CA PHE A 4 -2.66 16.99 -14.31
C PHE A 4 -2.72 15.68 -13.51
N ARG A 5 -1.63 14.89 -13.48
CA ARG A 5 -1.62 13.63 -12.72
C ARG A 5 -1.03 13.82 -11.33
N SER A 6 -1.68 13.24 -10.34
CA SER A 6 -1.14 13.15 -8.98
C SER A 6 -0.18 11.98 -8.87
N TYR A 7 0.89 12.17 -8.12
CA TYR A 7 1.85 11.13 -7.77
C TYR A 7 1.65 10.74 -6.32
N MET A 8 1.59 9.43 -6.07
CA MET A 8 1.49 8.85 -4.74
C MET A 8 2.65 7.91 -4.50
N ALA A 9 3.19 7.91 -3.28
CA ALA A 9 4.03 6.83 -2.79
C ALA A 9 3.24 6.06 -1.73
N ILE A 10 3.24 4.74 -1.83
CA ILE A 10 2.53 3.84 -0.92
C ILE A 10 3.54 2.85 -0.35
N ASP A 11 3.67 2.86 0.96
CA ASP A 11 4.40 1.84 1.71
C ASP A 11 3.38 0.91 2.37
N MET A 12 3.33 -0.33 1.89
CA MET A 12 2.41 -1.36 2.35
C MET A 12 3.10 -2.31 3.33
N GLY A 13 3.21 -1.89 4.58
CA GLY A 13 3.68 -2.77 5.64
C GLY A 13 2.61 -3.77 6.08
N THR A 14 3.04 -4.88 6.70
CA THR A 14 2.14 -5.90 7.27
C THR A 14 1.22 -5.32 8.34
N SER A 15 1.71 -4.36 9.13
CA SER A 15 0.96 -3.73 10.22
C SER A 15 0.19 -2.49 9.80
N CYS A 16 0.81 -1.62 9.01
CA CYS A 16 0.22 -0.36 8.57
C CYS A 16 0.62 -0.01 7.14
N THR A 17 -0.26 0.72 6.48
CA THR A 17 -0.03 1.31 5.15
C THR A 17 0.09 2.82 5.29
N LEU A 18 1.18 3.37 4.73
CA LEU A 18 1.42 4.79 4.60
C LEU A 18 1.17 5.24 3.17
N VAL A 19 0.46 6.35 2.99
CA VAL A 19 0.31 6.98 1.68
C VAL A 19 0.80 8.42 1.75
N TYR A 20 1.73 8.72 0.87
CA TYR A 20 2.37 10.03 0.75
C TYR A 20 2.08 10.66 -0.61
N THR A 21 1.93 11.97 -0.63
CA THR A 21 1.90 12.76 -1.86
C THR A 21 2.85 13.95 -1.75
N ARG A 22 3.44 14.35 -2.88
CA ARG A 22 4.35 15.49 -2.90
C ARG A 22 3.70 16.80 -2.45
N ALA A 23 2.41 16.97 -2.75
CA ALA A 23 1.69 18.22 -2.46
C ALA A 23 1.30 18.39 -1.00
N LYS A 24 1.07 17.29 -0.27
CA LYS A 24 0.47 17.32 1.06
C LYS A 24 1.22 16.50 2.12
N GLY A 25 2.34 15.85 1.76
CA GLY A 25 3.06 14.95 2.66
C GLY A 25 2.33 13.63 2.89
N VAL A 26 2.47 13.07 4.09
CA VAL A 26 1.76 11.85 4.52
C VAL A 26 0.27 12.18 4.69
N LEU A 27 -0.56 11.58 3.86
CA LEU A 27 -2.02 11.77 3.87
C LEU A 27 -2.76 10.67 4.62
N LEU A 28 -2.15 9.50 4.73
CA LEU A 28 -2.79 8.34 5.32
C LEU A 28 -1.74 7.51 6.05
N ASN A 29 -2.08 7.09 7.24
CA ASN A 29 -1.36 6.12 8.04
C ASN A 29 -2.43 5.27 8.73
N GLU A 30 -2.74 4.13 8.12
CA GLU A 30 -3.80 3.25 8.60
C GLU A 30 -3.34 1.80 8.70
N PRO A 31 -3.97 1.01 9.57
CA PRO A 31 -3.70 -0.42 9.66
C PRO A 31 -3.93 -1.14 8.33
N SER A 32 -3.02 -2.04 7.96
CA SER A 32 -3.17 -2.93 6.81
C SER A 32 -4.11 -4.08 7.14
N ILE A 33 -5.37 -3.75 7.46
CA ILE A 33 -6.39 -4.70 7.92
C ILE A 33 -7.66 -4.53 7.10
N VAL A 34 -8.28 -5.65 6.78
CA VAL A 34 -9.62 -5.72 6.19
C VAL A 34 -10.55 -6.52 7.11
N ALA A 35 -11.80 -6.12 7.21
CA ALA A 35 -12.86 -6.90 7.85
C ALA A 35 -13.72 -7.56 6.76
N GLN A 36 -13.84 -8.87 6.82
CA GLN A 36 -14.55 -9.69 5.84
C GLN A 36 -15.72 -10.41 6.51
N ASP A 37 -16.88 -10.35 5.90
CA ASP A 37 -18.02 -11.19 6.26
C ASP A 37 -17.75 -12.63 5.79
N THR A 38 -17.80 -13.58 6.72
CA THR A 38 -17.42 -14.98 6.45
C THR A 38 -18.47 -15.77 5.67
N PHE A 39 -19.72 -15.28 5.59
CA PHE A 39 -20.78 -15.93 4.82
C PHE A 39 -20.81 -15.43 3.38
N THR A 40 -20.63 -14.11 3.18
CA THR A 40 -20.71 -13.49 1.86
C THR A 40 -19.35 -13.28 1.20
N GLU A 41 -18.26 -13.48 1.96
CA GLU A 41 -16.87 -13.21 1.58
C GLU A 41 -16.60 -11.74 1.20
N LYS A 42 -17.54 -10.85 1.44
CA LYS A 42 -17.40 -9.43 1.10
C LYS A 42 -16.55 -8.70 2.14
N ILE A 43 -15.68 -7.83 1.66
CA ILE A 43 -14.98 -6.87 2.52
C ILE A 43 -15.97 -5.78 2.93
N VAL A 44 -16.17 -5.63 4.24
CA VAL A 44 -17.12 -4.69 4.84
C VAL A 44 -16.44 -3.45 5.42
N ALA A 45 -15.16 -3.54 5.75
CA ALA A 45 -14.38 -2.40 6.24
C ALA A 45 -12.88 -2.57 5.93
N VAL A 46 -12.14 -1.46 5.93
CA VAL A 46 -10.70 -1.40 5.66
C VAL A 46 -10.05 -0.43 6.65
N GLY A 47 -8.79 -0.65 6.99
CA GLY A 47 -7.96 0.26 7.77
C GLY A 47 -8.44 0.42 9.21
N GLU A 48 -8.54 1.64 9.68
CA GLU A 48 -8.99 1.97 11.05
C GLU A 48 -10.38 1.43 11.37
N GLU A 49 -11.30 1.45 10.42
CA GLU A 49 -12.65 0.92 10.62
C GLU A 49 -12.61 -0.60 10.84
N ALA A 50 -11.86 -1.32 10.02
CA ALA A 50 -11.66 -2.76 10.19
C ALA A 50 -10.98 -3.09 11.54
N LYS A 51 -10.00 -2.28 11.97
CA LYS A 51 -9.33 -2.44 13.26
C LYS A 51 -10.30 -2.27 14.43
N ARG A 52 -11.22 -1.32 14.37
CA ARG A 52 -12.23 -1.11 15.41
C ARG A 52 -13.20 -2.29 15.56
N MET A 53 -13.34 -3.08 14.52
CA MET A 53 -14.17 -4.27 14.50
C MET A 53 -13.51 -5.47 15.16
N LEU A 54 -12.19 -5.48 15.35
CA LEU A 54 -11.47 -6.55 16.03
C LEU A 54 -12.02 -6.77 17.45
N GLY A 55 -12.49 -8.00 17.71
CA GLY A 55 -13.02 -8.41 19.03
C GLY A 55 -14.36 -7.77 19.43
N ARG A 56 -15.03 -7.04 18.53
CA ARG A 56 -16.30 -6.34 18.82
C ARG A 56 -17.41 -6.67 17.83
N THR A 57 -17.18 -7.56 16.89
CA THR A 57 -18.13 -7.89 15.82
C THR A 57 -18.91 -9.17 16.11
N PRO A 58 -20.11 -9.31 15.52
CA PRO A 58 -20.81 -10.59 15.44
C PRO A 58 -19.89 -11.68 14.87
N GLY A 59 -20.09 -12.93 15.25
CA GLY A 59 -19.20 -14.06 14.91
C GLY A 59 -19.00 -14.33 13.41
N ASN A 60 -19.70 -13.60 12.55
CA ASN A 60 -19.59 -13.69 11.10
C ASN A 60 -18.62 -12.67 10.47
N ILE A 61 -18.00 -11.77 11.23
CA ILE A 61 -17.01 -10.81 10.71
C ILE A 61 -15.62 -11.21 11.19
N LYS A 62 -14.70 -11.42 10.25
CA LYS A 62 -13.29 -11.73 10.53
C LYS A 62 -12.41 -10.60 10.02
N ALA A 63 -11.63 -10.00 10.92
CA ALA A 63 -10.61 -9.03 10.55
C ALA A 63 -9.25 -9.72 10.40
N LYS A 64 -8.56 -9.42 9.29
CA LYS A 64 -7.24 -10.01 8.96
C LYS A 64 -6.37 -9.01 8.20
N SER A 65 -5.05 -9.19 8.25
CA SER A 65 -4.15 -8.54 7.31
C SER A 65 -4.14 -9.33 5.99
N PRO A 66 -4.30 -8.68 4.84
CA PRO A 66 -4.15 -9.33 3.54
C PRO A 66 -2.69 -9.44 3.08
N LEU A 67 -1.76 -8.94 3.91
CA LEU A 67 -0.33 -8.93 3.65
C LEU A 67 0.40 -9.81 4.66
N GLU A 68 1.47 -10.46 4.21
CA GLU A 68 2.40 -11.22 5.04
C GLU A 68 3.83 -10.86 4.64
N ASN A 69 4.65 -10.42 5.60
CA ASN A 69 6.03 -9.98 5.35
C ASN A 69 6.16 -8.94 4.21
N GLY A 70 5.22 -8.01 4.13
CA GLY A 70 5.21 -6.94 3.12
C GLY A 70 4.82 -7.38 1.71
N VAL A 71 4.35 -8.62 1.52
CA VAL A 71 3.87 -9.14 0.23
C VAL A 71 2.40 -9.57 0.31
N ILE A 72 1.75 -9.67 -0.85
CA ILE A 72 0.35 -10.07 -0.95
C ILE A 72 0.19 -11.54 -0.56
N ALA A 73 -0.59 -11.80 0.48
CA ALA A 73 -1.03 -13.14 0.89
C ALA A 73 -2.47 -13.43 0.44
N ASP A 74 -3.31 -12.40 0.36
CA ASP A 74 -4.72 -12.49 -0.08
C ASP A 74 -4.98 -11.42 -1.13
N TYR A 75 -5.00 -11.82 -2.40
CA TYR A 75 -5.13 -10.90 -3.53
C TYR A 75 -6.46 -10.11 -3.54
N PRO A 76 -7.65 -10.75 -3.43
CA PRO A 76 -8.92 -10.01 -3.44
C PRO A 76 -9.03 -8.98 -2.31
N SER A 77 -8.58 -9.34 -1.12
CA SER A 77 -8.56 -8.43 0.03
C SER A 77 -7.57 -7.28 -0.16
N THR A 78 -6.40 -7.54 -0.75
CA THR A 78 -5.41 -6.50 -1.05
C THR A 78 -5.92 -5.54 -2.11
N GLU A 79 -6.57 -6.03 -3.17
CA GLU A 79 -7.17 -5.20 -4.20
C GLU A 79 -8.18 -4.22 -3.59
N LYS A 80 -9.08 -4.70 -2.73
CA LYS A 80 -10.07 -3.86 -2.04
C LYS A 80 -9.42 -2.86 -1.07
N MET A 81 -8.38 -3.28 -0.38
CA MET A 81 -7.61 -2.40 0.50
C MET A 81 -6.94 -1.27 -0.30
N LEU A 82 -6.32 -1.58 -1.43
CA LEU A 82 -5.72 -0.59 -2.32
C LEU A 82 -6.76 0.35 -2.94
N ASP A 83 -7.89 -0.18 -3.39
CA ASP A 83 -9.01 0.62 -3.89
C ASP A 83 -9.44 1.68 -2.86
N TYR A 84 -9.63 1.27 -1.61
CA TYR A 84 -9.97 2.17 -0.52
C TYR A 84 -8.89 3.25 -0.31
N PHE A 85 -7.61 2.88 -0.20
CA PHE A 85 -6.53 3.82 0.08
C PHE A 85 -6.28 4.79 -1.07
N ILE A 86 -6.28 4.31 -2.31
CA ILE A 86 -6.09 5.15 -3.49
C ILE A 86 -7.25 6.14 -3.62
N HIS A 87 -8.50 5.70 -3.50
CA HIS A 87 -9.66 6.58 -3.61
C HIS A 87 -9.74 7.59 -2.46
N LYS A 88 -9.46 7.16 -1.23
CA LYS A 88 -9.45 8.04 -0.06
C LYS A 88 -8.40 9.15 -0.18
N THR A 89 -7.25 8.84 -0.78
CA THR A 89 -6.13 9.77 -0.94
C THR A 89 -6.26 10.64 -2.20
N ALA A 90 -6.67 10.04 -3.34
CA ALA A 90 -6.86 10.76 -4.59
C ALA A 90 -8.04 11.75 -4.52
N GLY A 91 -9.02 11.47 -3.68
CA GLY A 91 -10.27 12.24 -3.63
C GLY A 91 -11.06 12.11 -4.94
N LYS A 92 -11.92 13.10 -5.19
CA LYS A 92 -12.72 13.17 -6.42
C LYS A 92 -11.89 13.72 -7.59
N THR A 93 -10.82 13.02 -7.98
CA THR A 93 -10.03 13.42 -9.16
C THR A 93 -10.49 12.63 -10.39
N PHE A 94 -10.51 13.32 -11.52
CA PHE A 94 -10.86 12.69 -12.81
C PHE A 94 -9.69 11.86 -13.37
N PHE A 95 -8.47 12.13 -12.92
CA PHE A 95 -7.26 11.47 -13.41
C PHE A 95 -6.74 10.45 -12.41
N LYS A 96 -6.55 9.22 -12.87
CA LYS A 96 -5.94 8.15 -12.10
C LYS A 96 -4.50 8.53 -11.72
N PRO A 97 -4.05 8.31 -10.47
CA PRO A 97 -2.71 8.62 -10.02
C PRO A 97 -1.65 7.67 -10.60
N ASP A 98 -0.43 8.18 -10.74
CA ASP A 98 0.75 7.34 -10.87
C ASP A 98 1.24 6.99 -9.46
N VAL A 99 1.50 5.70 -9.19
CA VAL A 99 1.79 5.20 -7.85
C VAL A 99 3.15 4.51 -7.80
N VAL A 100 3.95 4.84 -6.80
CA VAL A 100 5.18 4.13 -6.44
C VAL A 100 4.92 3.30 -5.20
N PHE A 101 5.23 2.01 -5.24
CA PHE A 101 5.18 1.13 -4.07
C PHE A 101 6.57 0.78 -3.57
N CYS A 102 6.74 0.78 -2.24
CA CYS A 102 7.87 0.15 -1.60
C CYS A 102 7.65 -1.36 -1.51
N VAL A 103 8.63 -2.14 -1.95
CA VAL A 103 8.57 -3.62 -1.93
C VAL A 103 9.79 -4.19 -1.21
N PRO A 104 9.66 -5.34 -0.51
CA PRO A 104 10.80 -6.02 0.05
C PRO A 104 11.81 -6.44 -1.04
N SER A 105 13.12 -6.33 -0.77
CA SER A 105 14.17 -6.74 -1.71
C SER A 105 14.11 -8.24 -2.10
N ARG A 106 13.44 -9.05 -1.26
CA ARG A 106 13.23 -10.49 -1.51
C ARG A 106 11.93 -10.81 -2.23
N ALA A 107 11.14 -9.79 -2.59
CA ALA A 107 9.90 -10.01 -3.31
C ALA A 107 10.17 -10.66 -4.68
N THR A 108 9.45 -11.74 -4.99
CA THR A 108 9.57 -12.44 -6.26
C THR A 108 8.92 -11.65 -7.39
N GLN A 109 9.29 -11.95 -8.64
CA GLN A 109 8.66 -11.34 -9.81
C GLN A 109 7.13 -11.57 -9.84
N VAL A 110 6.67 -12.74 -9.36
CA VAL A 110 5.23 -13.07 -9.30
C VAL A 110 4.52 -12.16 -8.30
N GLN A 111 5.10 -11.97 -7.11
CA GLN A 111 4.56 -11.07 -6.09
C GLN A 111 4.53 -9.62 -6.56
N ASN A 112 5.59 -9.17 -7.21
CA ASN A 112 5.66 -7.82 -7.79
C ASN A 112 4.59 -7.62 -8.88
N ARG A 113 4.40 -8.60 -9.76
CA ARG A 113 3.33 -8.55 -10.78
C ARG A 113 1.95 -8.54 -10.16
N ALA A 114 1.71 -9.34 -9.12
CA ALA A 114 0.44 -9.36 -8.40
C ALA A 114 0.12 -7.97 -7.80
N LEU A 115 1.11 -7.31 -7.19
CA LEU A 115 0.95 -5.96 -6.65
C LEU A 115 0.63 -4.94 -7.75
N VAL A 116 1.37 -4.98 -8.87
CA VAL A 116 1.11 -4.08 -10.01
C VAL A 116 -0.31 -4.25 -10.53
N LEU A 117 -0.75 -5.49 -10.73
CA LEU A 117 -2.11 -5.79 -11.21
C LEU A 117 -3.18 -5.33 -10.21
N ALA A 118 -3.01 -5.63 -8.92
CA ALA A 118 -3.94 -5.21 -7.87
C ALA A 118 -4.08 -3.68 -7.82
N ALA A 119 -2.95 -2.95 -7.90
CA ALA A 119 -2.95 -1.50 -7.88
C ALA A 119 -3.61 -0.88 -9.14
N GLN A 120 -3.37 -1.46 -10.33
CA GLN A 120 -4.01 -1.01 -11.57
C GLN A 120 -5.52 -1.24 -11.53
N THR A 121 -5.97 -2.40 -11.05
CA THR A 121 -7.40 -2.70 -10.84
C THR A 121 -8.02 -1.75 -9.83
N ALA A 122 -7.30 -1.43 -8.75
CA ALA A 122 -7.69 -0.46 -7.72
C ALA A 122 -7.66 1.01 -8.19
N GLY A 123 -7.32 1.28 -9.45
CA GLY A 123 -7.43 2.62 -10.03
C GLY A 123 -6.12 3.38 -10.22
N ALA A 124 -4.95 2.78 -10.00
CA ALA A 124 -3.69 3.39 -10.40
C ALA A 124 -3.57 3.45 -11.93
N HIS A 125 -2.96 4.51 -12.45
CA HIS A 125 -2.67 4.64 -13.89
C HIS A 125 -1.38 3.92 -14.26
N SER A 126 -0.28 4.31 -13.63
CA SER A 126 1.04 3.67 -13.75
C SER A 126 1.51 3.23 -12.36
N VAL A 127 2.17 2.09 -12.32
CA VAL A 127 2.70 1.54 -11.07
C VAL A 127 4.20 1.35 -11.22
N PHE A 128 4.95 1.89 -10.27
CA PHE A 128 6.40 1.76 -10.16
C PHE A 128 6.72 1.07 -8.84
N LEU A 129 7.80 0.30 -8.82
CA LEU A 129 8.27 -0.38 -7.63
C LEU A 129 9.65 0.12 -7.25
N ILE A 130 9.89 0.30 -5.96
CA ILE A 130 11.19 0.61 -5.38
C ILE A 130 11.43 -0.33 -4.21
N GLU A 131 12.66 -0.83 -4.07
CA GLU A 131 13.01 -1.65 -2.90
C GLU A 131 13.01 -0.82 -1.61
N GLN A 132 12.46 -1.38 -0.53
CA GLN A 132 12.37 -0.71 0.77
C GLN A 132 13.71 -0.14 1.26
N PRO A 133 14.85 -0.88 1.24
CA PRO A 133 16.12 -0.31 1.68
C PRO A 133 16.59 0.87 0.82
N LEU A 134 16.32 0.83 -0.48
CA LEU A 134 16.66 1.94 -1.39
C LEU A 134 15.79 3.17 -1.10
N ALA A 135 14.49 2.97 -0.89
CA ALA A 135 13.57 4.05 -0.51
C ALA A 135 13.98 4.68 0.84
N ALA A 136 14.35 3.85 1.82
CA ALA A 136 14.83 4.31 3.13
C ALA A 136 16.14 5.09 3.03
N ALA A 137 17.09 4.64 2.21
CA ALA A 137 18.35 5.35 1.96
C ALA A 137 18.11 6.73 1.35
N LEU A 138 17.24 6.81 0.33
CA LEU A 138 16.85 8.08 -0.28
C LEU A 138 16.14 9.00 0.71
N GLY A 139 15.22 8.46 1.50
CA GLY A 139 14.48 9.20 2.52
C GLY A 139 15.36 9.72 3.67
N SER A 140 16.45 9.03 3.97
CA SER A 140 17.46 9.45 4.95
C SER A 140 18.45 10.49 4.41
N GLY A 141 18.34 10.87 3.14
CA GLY A 141 19.19 11.86 2.50
C GLY A 141 20.56 11.34 2.06
N PHE A 142 20.74 10.02 1.97
CA PHE A 142 21.96 9.46 1.40
C PHE A 142 22.04 9.75 -0.11
N ASP A 143 23.24 10.19 -0.53
CA ASP A 143 23.57 10.22 -1.96
C ASP A 143 23.95 8.80 -2.41
N ILE A 144 22.96 8.09 -2.95
CA ILE A 144 23.12 6.72 -3.46
C ILE A 144 24.00 6.65 -4.71
N GLY A 145 24.30 7.79 -5.35
CA GLY A 145 25.19 7.89 -6.50
C GLY A 145 26.65 8.15 -6.15
N ALA A 146 26.93 8.53 -4.90
CA ALA A 146 28.29 8.79 -4.45
C ALA A 146 29.10 7.49 -4.27
N PRO A 147 30.40 7.50 -4.58
CA PRO A 147 31.28 6.36 -4.34
C PRO A 147 31.58 6.23 -2.84
N GLY A 148 30.71 5.58 -2.11
CA GLY A 148 30.84 5.35 -0.68
C GLY A 148 29.97 4.20 -0.20
N GLY A 149 30.36 3.52 0.88
CA GLY A 149 29.55 2.47 1.52
C GLY A 149 28.60 3.08 2.53
N ASN A 150 27.30 3.01 2.28
CA ASN A 150 26.26 3.39 3.24
C ASN A 150 25.47 2.13 3.63
N MET A 151 24.95 2.11 4.86
CA MET A 151 24.10 1.02 5.35
C MET A 151 22.78 1.59 5.86
N VAL A 152 21.69 0.98 5.48
CA VAL A 152 20.36 1.21 6.05
C VAL A 152 19.89 -0.10 6.66
N VAL A 153 19.36 -0.01 7.87
CA VAL A 153 18.73 -1.14 8.57
C VAL A 153 17.26 -0.80 8.75
N ASP A 154 16.40 -1.61 8.13
CA ASP A 154 14.95 -1.52 8.19
C ASP A 154 14.43 -2.80 8.90
N ILE A 155 13.69 -2.65 10.02
CA ILE A 155 13.28 -3.74 10.92
C ILE A 155 11.76 -3.80 11.01
#